data_1bdd6a9c57db2ac66758d504a0bfbb6f
#
_entry.id   1bdd6a9c57db2ac66758d504a0bfbb6f
#
_cell.length_a   1.000
_cell.length_b   1.000
_cell.length_c   1.000
_cell.angle_alpha   90.00
_cell.angle_beta   90.00
_cell.angle_gamma   90.00
#
_symmetry.space_group_name_H-M   'P 1'
#
loop_
_entity.id
_entity.type
_entity.pdbx_description
1 polymer ?
#
loop_
_entity_poly.entity_id
_entity_poly.type
_entity_poly.pdbx_seq_one_letter_code
_entity_poly.pdbx_strand_id
1 'polypeptide(L)'
;MTTTHDLHVVDTRPLVPPALLHRDLPIDAKATETVATARGRIQAILRGLDHRLLVIVGPCSVHDVDAARDYARRLASLRERHAAELEVVMRVYFEKPRTTVGWKGLINDPHLDGSYDINTGLRMARALLLDLARDGMPAALSLIHISEPTRQHWI
;
A
#
# COMPACT_ATOMS: atom_id res chain seq x y z
N MET A 1 -35.99 2.85 -27.29
CA MET A 1 -36.27 2.18 -26.01
C MET A 1 -35.59 2.98 -24.92
N THR A 2 -36.32 3.42 -23.92
CA THR A 2 -35.74 4.17 -22.79
C THR A 2 -35.14 3.14 -21.82
N THR A 3 -33.84 3.16 -21.63
CA THR A 3 -33.13 2.31 -20.65
C THR A 3 -33.55 2.77 -19.24
N THR A 4 -33.94 1.84 -18.39
CA THR A 4 -34.39 2.11 -17.00
C THR A 4 -33.35 1.68 -15.96
N HIS A 5 -32.22 1.10 -16.38
CA HIS A 5 -31.11 0.61 -15.54
C HIS A 5 -29.79 1.14 -16.07
N ASP A 6 -28.81 1.22 -15.21
CA ASP A 6 -27.42 1.66 -15.51
C ASP A 6 -27.33 3.08 -16.12
N LEU A 7 -28.24 3.97 -15.74
CA LEU A 7 -28.35 5.33 -16.31
C LEU A 7 -27.08 6.17 -16.11
N HIS A 8 -26.26 5.84 -15.12
CA HIS A 8 -25.02 6.55 -14.76
C HIS A 8 -23.75 5.72 -14.98
N VAL A 9 -23.89 4.50 -15.55
CA VAL A 9 -22.73 3.67 -15.92
C VAL A 9 -22.29 4.04 -17.32
N VAL A 10 -21.08 4.62 -17.43
CA VAL A 10 -20.50 5.07 -18.70
C VAL A 10 -19.80 3.91 -19.41
N ASP A 11 -19.08 3.08 -18.64
CA ASP A 11 -18.30 1.95 -19.16
C ASP A 11 -18.07 0.91 -18.06
N THR A 12 -17.83 -0.34 -18.45
CA THR A 12 -17.44 -1.44 -17.56
C THR A 12 -16.22 -2.13 -18.12
N ARG A 13 -15.10 -2.08 -17.39
CA ARG A 13 -13.83 -2.67 -17.81
C ARG A 13 -13.42 -3.79 -16.86
N PRO A 14 -12.94 -4.94 -17.40
CA PRO A 14 -12.43 -6.01 -16.57
C PRO A 14 -11.16 -5.58 -15.83
N LEU A 15 -11.07 -5.93 -14.55
CA LEU A 15 -9.84 -5.75 -13.77
C LEU A 15 -8.88 -6.92 -14.00
N VAL A 16 -7.59 -6.62 -14.01
CA VAL A 16 -6.54 -7.63 -14.06
C VAL A 16 -6.62 -8.49 -12.78
N PRO A 17 -6.75 -9.83 -12.90
CA PRO A 17 -6.82 -10.67 -11.71
C PRO A 17 -5.46 -10.69 -10.96
N PRO A 18 -5.49 -10.84 -9.62
CA PRO A 18 -4.27 -10.86 -8.79
C PRO A 18 -3.23 -11.89 -9.25
N ALA A 19 -3.67 -13.05 -9.74
CA ALA A 19 -2.78 -14.09 -10.25
C ALA A 19 -1.92 -13.62 -11.43
N LEU A 20 -2.48 -12.80 -12.32
CA LEU A 20 -1.72 -12.21 -13.44
C LEU A 20 -0.72 -11.18 -12.95
N LEU A 21 -1.11 -10.32 -11.99
CA LEU A 21 -0.18 -9.37 -11.39
C LEU A 21 0.98 -10.06 -10.68
N HIS A 22 0.73 -11.17 -9.99
CA HIS A 22 1.77 -11.94 -9.32
C HIS A 22 2.71 -12.61 -10.33
N ARG A 23 2.19 -13.07 -11.46
CA ARG A 23 3.00 -13.66 -12.54
C ARG A 23 3.85 -12.59 -13.24
N ASP A 24 3.27 -11.44 -13.55
CA ASP A 24 3.94 -10.36 -14.28
C ASP A 24 4.94 -9.58 -13.40
N LEU A 25 4.65 -9.48 -12.10
CA LEU A 25 5.47 -8.81 -11.10
C LEU A 25 5.71 -9.75 -9.90
N PRO A 26 6.52 -10.81 -10.07
CA PRO A 26 6.79 -11.79 -9.03
C PRO A 26 7.62 -11.19 -7.89
N ILE A 27 7.36 -11.67 -6.67
CA ILE A 27 8.23 -11.37 -5.53
C ILE A 27 9.50 -12.23 -5.64
N ASP A 28 10.66 -11.60 -5.45
CA ASP A 28 11.94 -12.30 -5.40
C ASP A 28 12.36 -12.67 -3.95
N ALA A 29 13.49 -13.36 -3.83
CA ALA A 29 13.99 -13.82 -2.53
C ALA A 29 14.28 -12.67 -1.57
N LYS A 30 14.90 -11.58 -2.06
CA LYS A 30 15.26 -10.42 -1.23
C LYS A 30 14.03 -9.69 -0.70
N ALA A 31 13.04 -9.46 -1.56
CA ALA A 31 11.76 -8.86 -1.15
C ALA A 31 11.01 -9.75 -0.17
N THR A 32 11.02 -11.08 -0.39
CA THR A 32 10.41 -12.07 0.52
C THR A 32 11.06 -12.01 1.90
N GLU A 33 12.39 -11.99 1.97
CA GLU A 33 13.15 -11.89 3.22
C GLU A 33 12.80 -10.62 3.99
N THR A 34 12.76 -9.46 3.31
CA THR A 34 12.39 -8.18 3.93
C THR A 34 11.02 -8.27 4.57
N VAL A 35 10.02 -8.78 3.84
CA VAL A 35 8.64 -8.88 4.35
C VAL A 35 8.54 -9.88 5.50
N ALA A 36 9.15 -11.07 5.38
CA ALA A 36 9.10 -12.11 6.41
C ALA A 36 9.78 -11.65 7.70
N THR A 37 10.98 -11.06 7.58
CA THR A 37 11.74 -10.55 8.73
C THR A 37 11.00 -9.43 9.45
N ALA A 38 10.46 -8.45 8.71
CA ALA A 38 9.71 -7.35 9.31
C ALA A 38 8.44 -7.85 10.03
N ARG A 39 7.70 -8.79 9.45
CA ARG A 39 6.54 -9.42 10.09
C ARG A 39 6.91 -10.12 11.39
N GLY A 40 8.01 -10.87 11.41
CA GLY A 40 8.51 -11.53 12.61
C GLY A 40 8.85 -10.53 13.72
N ARG A 41 9.55 -9.43 13.39
CA ARG A 41 9.88 -8.37 14.35
C ARG A 41 8.63 -7.67 14.90
N ILE A 42 7.69 -7.31 14.03
CA ILE A 42 6.42 -6.69 14.43
C ILE A 42 5.65 -7.63 15.38
N GLN A 43 5.57 -8.92 15.07
CA GLN A 43 4.92 -9.89 15.93
C GLN A 43 5.62 -10.01 17.28
N ALA A 44 6.94 -9.97 17.34
CA ALA A 44 7.71 -9.99 18.59
C ALA A 44 7.42 -8.74 19.45
N ILE A 45 7.37 -7.55 18.82
CA ILE A 45 7.02 -6.30 19.51
C ILE A 45 5.60 -6.37 20.09
N LEU A 46 4.63 -6.79 19.28
CA LEU A 46 3.22 -6.88 19.72
C LEU A 46 2.99 -7.92 20.83
N ARG A 47 3.89 -8.90 20.95
CA ARG A 47 3.88 -9.90 22.04
C ARG A 47 4.72 -9.50 23.26
N GLY A 48 5.36 -8.33 23.24
CA GLY A 48 6.25 -7.88 24.31
C GLY A 48 7.59 -8.63 24.39
N LEU A 49 7.97 -9.37 23.34
CA LEU A 49 9.24 -10.08 23.24
C LEU A 49 10.38 -9.21 22.67
N ASP A 50 10.04 -8.11 22.05
CA ASP A 50 10.97 -7.10 21.53
C ASP A 50 10.53 -5.75 22.10
N HIS A 51 11.44 -5.04 22.75
CA HIS A 51 11.14 -3.79 23.48
C HIS A 51 11.20 -2.54 22.58
N ARG A 52 11.53 -2.71 21.30
CA ARG A 52 11.56 -1.58 20.36
C ARG A 52 10.16 -0.99 20.14
N LEU A 53 10.13 0.29 19.82
CA LEU A 53 8.89 0.94 19.44
C LEU A 53 8.60 0.71 17.94
N LEU A 54 7.42 0.21 17.62
CA LEU A 54 6.94 0.12 16.25
C LEU A 54 6.50 1.51 15.76
N VAL A 55 7.13 2.00 14.70
CA VAL A 55 6.84 3.31 14.10
C VAL A 55 6.38 3.11 12.66
N ILE A 56 5.12 3.47 12.38
CA ILE A 56 4.57 3.47 11.01
C ILE A 56 4.49 4.90 10.54
N VAL A 57 5.32 5.28 9.57
CA VAL A 57 5.47 6.67 9.13
C VAL A 57 5.54 6.76 7.61
N GLY A 58 4.91 7.78 7.04
CA GLY A 58 4.91 8.00 5.59
C GLY A 58 3.80 8.94 5.13
N PRO A 59 3.68 9.16 3.83
CA PRO A 59 2.69 10.06 3.25
C PRO A 59 1.26 9.59 3.55
N CYS A 60 0.33 10.55 3.60
CA CYS A 60 -1.09 10.25 3.77
C CYS A 60 -1.62 9.38 2.62
N SER A 61 -1.20 9.70 1.39
CA SER A 61 -1.53 8.94 0.18
C SER A 61 -0.42 9.15 -0.85
N VAL A 62 0.01 8.08 -1.49
CA VAL A 62 0.99 8.12 -2.57
C VAL A 62 0.27 8.54 -3.85
N HIS A 63 0.73 9.64 -4.46
CA HIS A 63 0.28 10.10 -5.78
C HIS A 63 1.42 10.13 -6.79
N ASP A 64 2.66 10.17 -6.30
CA ASP A 64 3.89 10.17 -7.08
C ASP A 64 4.79 9.04 -6.60
N VAL A 65 5.04 8.10 -7.49
CA VAL A 65 5.81 6.87 -7.20
C VAL A 65 7.29 7.20 -6.99
N ASP A 66 7.84 8.16 -7.72
CA ASP A 66 9.25 8.54 -7.62
C ASP A 66 9.52 9.33 -6.34
N ALA A 67 8.61 10.22 -5.96
CA ALA A 67 8.67 10.88 -4.65
C ALA A 67 8.56 9.86 -3.50
N ALA A 68 7.74 8.81 -3.63
CA ALA A 68 7.64 7.74 -2.64
C ALA A 68 8.94 6.93 -2.53
N ARG A 69 9.62 6.65 -3.65
CA ARG A 69 10.96 6.00 -3.65
C ARG A 69 12.02 6.88 -3.00
N ASP A 70 12.03 8.19 -3.29
CA ASP A 70 12.97 9.12 -2.65
C ASP A 70 12.75 9.19 -1.14
N TYR A 71 11.49 9.27 -0.71
CA TYR A 71 11.13 9.22 0.70
C TYR A 71 11.64 7.93 1.37
N ALA A 72 11.44 6.78 0.74
CA ALA A 72 11.90 5.49 1.25
C ALA A 72 13.42 5.44 1.43
N ARG A 73 14.19 5.95 0.47
CA ARG A 73 15.66 6.02 0.57
C ARG A 73 16.13 6.87 1.75
N ARG A 74 15.50 8.02 1.99
CA ARG A 74 15.78 8.88 3.16
C ARG A 74 15.38 8.20 4.46
N LEU A 75 14.23 7.53 4.48
CA LEU A 75 13.74 6.82 5.66
C LEU A 75 14.63 5.62 6.00
N ALA A 76 15.21 4.93 5.02
CA ALA A 76 16.09 3.79 5.22
C ALA A 76 17.31 4.15 6.08
N SER A 77 17.94 5.30 5.84
CA SER A 77 19.08 5.74 6.64
C SER A 77 18.70 6.06 8.10
N LEU A 78 17.50 6.58 8.33
CA LEU A 78 16.98 6.81 9.69
C LEU A 78 16.62 5.47 10.37
N ARG A 79 16.02 4.54 9.63
CA ARG A 79 15.71 3.20 10.11
C ARG A 79 16.98 2.46 10.58
N GLU A 80 18.05 2.51 9.81
CA GLU A 80 19.35 1.92 10.21
C GLU A 80 19.93 2.59 11.45
N ARG A 81 19.91 3.92 11.50
CA ARG A 81 20.46 4.70 12.63
C ARG A 81 19.75 4.40 13.96
N HIS A 82 18.46 4.14 13.92
CA HIS A 82 17.63 3.93 15.10
C HIS A 82 17.19 2.46 15.26
N ALA A 83 17.88 1.53 14.61
CA ALA A 83 17.49 0.11 14.60
C ALA A 83 17.48 -0.57 15.98
N ALA A 84 18.21 0.00 16.96
CA ALA A 84 18.27 -0.50 18.32
C ALA A 84 16.98 -0.20 19.12
N GLU A 85 16.34 0.94 18.84
CA GLU A 85 15.19 1.43 19.60
C GLU A 85 13.86 1.36 18.83
N LEU A 86 13.95 1.41 17.49
CA LEU A 86 12.78 1.53 16.63
C LEU A 86 12.71 0.42 15.59
N GLU A 87 11.52 -0.13 15.38
CA GLU A 87 11.19 -0.85 14.15
C GLU A 87 10.36 0.07 13.26
N VAL A 88 11.00 0.62 12.24
CA VAL A 88 10.39 1.60 11.34
C VAL A 88 9.80 0.91 10.12
N VAL A 89 8.52 1.16 9.85
CA VAL A 89 7.77 0.65 8.70
C VAL A 89 7.26 1.85 7.90
N MET A 90 7.47 1.85 6.60
CA MET A 90 6.98 2.92 5.74
C MET A 90 5.49 2.76 5.48
N ARG A 91 4.70 3.80 5.77
CA ARG A 91 3.31 3.85 5.34
C ARG A 91 3.25 4.13 3.84
N VAL A 92 2.59 3.23 3.11
CA VAL A 92 2.37 3.34 1.66
C VAL A 92 0.89 3.14 1.39
N TYR A 93 0.14 4.23 1.28
CA TYR A 93 -1.30 4.17 1.08
C TYR A 93 -1.65 4.69 -0.31
N PHE A 94 -2.35 3.87 -1.09
CA PHE A 94 -2.64 4.12 -2.51
C PHE A 94 -4.02 4.71 -2.77
N GLU A 95 -4.87 4.72 -1.77
CA GLU A 95 -6.23 5.23 -1.89
C GLU A 95 -6.40 6.51 -1.11
N LYS A 96 -7.43 7.26 -1.46
CA LYS A 96 -7.88 8.41 -0.68
C LYS A 96 -9.38 8.33 -0.52
N PRO A 97 -9.88 7.79 0.60
CA PRO A 97 -11.31 7.68 0.83
C PRO A 97 -11.92 9.08 0.86
N ARG A 98 -12.83 9.34 -0.07
CA ARG A 98 -13.55 10.60 -0.19
C ARG A 98 -15.02 10.32 -0.36
N THR A 99 -15.83 11.08 0.36
CA THR A 99 -17.29 10.87 0.37
C THR A 99 -17.96 11.38 -0.90
N THR A 100 -17.44 12.44 -1.53
CA THR A 100 -18.12 13.08 -2.66
C THR A 100 -17.18 13.35 -3.84
N VAL A 101 -16.24 14.28 -3.73
CA VAL A 101 -15.46 14.80 -4.87
C VAL A 101 -13.97 14.69 -4.62
N GLY A 102 -13.21 14.50 -5.68
CA GLY A 102 -11.75 14.54 -5.71
C GLY A 102 -11.09 13.22 -6.07
N TRP A 103 -9.80 13.28 -6.25
CA TRP A 103 -8.95 12.15 -6.63
C TRP A 103 -9.07 10.99 -5.64
N LYS A 104 -9.30 9.78 -6.15
CA LYS A 104 -9.59 8.57 -5.37
C LYS A 104 -8.35 7.78 -4.95
N GLY A 105 -7.17 8.15 -5.42
CA GLY A 105 -5.91 7.48 -5.12
C GLY A 105 -5.23 6.88 -6.35
N LEU A 106 -3.95 6.49 -6.18
CA LEU A 106 -3.09 6.02 -7.26
C LEU A 106 -3.64 4.80 -8.00
N ILE A 107 -4.28 3.87 -7.28
CA ILE A 107 -4.84 2.68 -7.91
C ILE A 107 -6.03 3.06 -8.79
N ASN A 108 -6.88 3.95 -8.31
CA ASN A 108 -8.12 4.30 -9.00
C ASN A 108 -7.89 5.25 -10.20
N ASP A 109 -6.94 6.18 -10.08
CA ASP A 109 -6.67 7.21 -11.10
C ASP A 109 -5.18 7.56 -11.08
N PRO A 110 -4.33 6.69 -11.69
CA PRO A 110 -2.87 6.82 -11.62
C PRO A 110 -2.34 8.05 -12.37
N HIS A 111 -3.09 8.54 -13.36
CA HIS A 111 -2.68 9.66 -14.22
C HIS A 111 -3.20 11.01 -13.73
N LEU A 112 -4.05 11.03 -12.69
CA LEU A 112 -4.68 12.25 -12.15
C LEU A 112 -5.54 13.01 -13.18
N ASP A 113 -6.06 12.30 -14.17
CA ASP A 113 -6.79 12.88 -15.33
C ASP A 113 -8.27 12.42 -15.40
N GLY A 114 -8.71 11.61 -14.41
CA GLY A 114 -10.06 11.06 -14.37
C GLY A 114 -10.30 9.92 -15.38
N SER A 115 -9.24 9.34 -15.95
CA SER A 115 -9.35 8.19 -16.87
C SER A 115 -9.72 6.89 -16.17
N TYR A 116 -9.48 6.82 -14.86
CA TYR A 116 -9.72 5.65 -14.01
C TYR A 116 -9.07 4.36 -14.57
N ASP A 117 -7.83 4.47 -15.07
CA ASP A 117 -7.04 3.31 -15.53
C ASP A 117 -6.53 2.48 -14.33
N ILE A 118 -7.48 1.77 -13.70
CA ILE A 118 -7.22 0.98 -12.49
C ILE A 118 -6.19 -0.13 -12.76
N ASN A 119 -6.17 -0.70 -13.96
CA ASN A 119 -5.22 -1.76 -14.28
C ASN A 119 -3.77 -1.27 -14.27
N THR A 120 -3.52 -0.07 -14.78
CA THR A 120 -2.21 0.59 -14.65
C THR A 120 -1.93 0.96 -13.21
N GLY A 121 -2.90 1.49 -12.47
CA GLY A 121 -2.75 1.81 -11.05
C GLY A 121 -2.37 0.61 -10.19
N LEU A 122 -2.99 -0.55 -10.41
CA LEU A 122 -2.65 -1.80 -9.73
C LEU A 122 -1.20 -2.24 -10.01
N ARG A 123 -0.75 -2.13 -11.27
CA ARG A 123 0.62 -2.45 -11.66
C ARG A 123 1.62 -1.49 -11.02
N MET A 124 1.35 -0.20 -11.02
CA MET A 124 2.21 0.82 -10.39
C MET A 124 2.33 0.59 -8.88
N ALA A 125 1.22 0.35 -8.20
CA ALA A 125 1.21 0.05 -6.77
C ALA A 125 2.00 -1.22 -6.44
N ARG A 126 1.79 -2.31 -7.20
CA ARG A 126 2.53 -3.55 -7.03
C ARG A 126 4.03 -3.39 -7.26
N ALA A 127 4.42 -2.67 -8.32
CA ALA A 127 5.82 -2.40 -8.64
C ALA A 127 6.49 -1.61 -7.51
N LEU A 128 5.87 -0.55 -7.01
CA LEU A 128 6.41 0.23 -5.90
C LEU A 128 6.62 -0.62 -4.64
N LEU A 129 5.65 -1.47 -4.26
CA LEU A 129 5.80 -2.35 -3.09
C LEU A 129 6.95 -3.34 -3.25
N LEU A 130 7.18 -3.86 -4.46
CA LEU A 130 8.31 -4.75 -4.75
C LEU A 130 9.64 -4.00 -4.64
N ASP A 131 9.73 -2.80 -5.21
CA ASP A 131 10.94 -1.98 -5.15
C ASP A 131 11.30 -1.65 -3.69
N LEU A 132 10.33 -1.21 -2.89
CA LEU A 132 10.54 -0.93 -1.47
C LEU A 132 11.03 -2.17 -0.72
N ALA A 133 10.42 -3.33 -0.95
CA ALA A 133 10.81 -4.57 -0.30
C ALA A 133 12.21 -5.02 -0.73
N ARG A 134 12.58 -4.86 -2.01
CA ARG A 134 13.94 -5.11 -2.54
C ARG A 134 14.97 -4.20 -1.90
N ASP A 135 14.60 -2.96 -1.61
CA ASP A 135 15.47 -1.98 -0.93
C ASP A 135 15.51 -2.17 0.60
N GLY A 136 14.89 -3.23 1.12
CA GLY A 136 14.87 -3.54 2.55
C GLY A 136 13.90 -2.70 3.37
N MET A 137 12.99 -1.94 2.71
CA MET A 137 12.00 -1.11 3.38
C MET A 137 10.68 -1.86 3.54
N PRO A 138 10.28 -2.26 4.77
CA PRO A 138 8.97 -2.85 5.01
C PRO A 138 7.88 -1.78 4.86
N ALA A 139 6.75 -2.18 4.28
CA ALA A 139 5.64 -1.29 3.99
C ALA A 139 4.36 -1.71 4.73
N ALA A 140 3.60 -0.71 5.21
CA ALA A 140 2.25 -0.86 5.73
C ALA A 140 1.27 -0.07 4.85
N LEU A 141 0.12 -0.68 4.51
CA LEU A 141 -0.85 -0.06 3.61
C LEU A 141 -1.83 0.85 4.34
N SER A 142 -2.68 0.29 5.20
CA SER A 142 -3.74 1.02 5.88
C SER A 142 -3.98 0.51 7.28
N LEU A 143 -4.32 1.42 8.19
CA LEU A 143 -4.79 1.09 9.54
C LEU A 143 -6.29 0.81 9.57
N ILE A 144 -7.06 1.24 8.59
CA ILE A 144 -8.51 1.05 8.50
C ILE A 144 -8.87 -0.43 8.41
N HIS A 145 -8.13 -1.20 7.63
CA HIS A 145 -8.33 -2.65 7.47
C HIS A 145 -8.03 -3.45 8.75
N ILE A 146 -7.41 -2.84 9.75
CA ILE A 146 -7.14 -3.45 11.07
C ILE A 146 -8.29 -3.16 12.04
N SER A 147 -8.96 -2.01 11.91
CA SER A 147 -9.98 -1.54 12.85
C SER A 147 -11.42 -1.83 12.42
N GLU A 148 -11.71 -1.96 11.12
CA GLU A 148 -13.07 -2.20 10.64
C GLU A 148 -13.65 -3.59 10.89
N PRO A 149 -12.91 -4.69 10.88
CA PRO A 149 -13.46 -6.00 11.24
C PRO A 149 -14.04 -6.06 12.66
N THR A 150 -13.58 -5.20 13.56
CA THR A 150 -14.10 -5.12 14.92
C THR A 150 -15.43 -4.37 15.05
N ARG A 151 -15.78 -3.52 14.09
CA ARG A 151 -17.09 -2.82 14.05
C ARG A 151 -18.23 -3.71 13.58
N GLN A 152 -17.97 -4.72 12.78
CA GLN A 152 -19.00 -5.63 12.27
C GLN A 152 -19.53 -6.65 13.31
N HIS A 153 -18.88 -6.76 14.47
CA HIS A 153 -19.31 -7.65 15.55
C HIS A 153 -20.22 -6.99 16.59
N TRP A 154 -20.64 -5.73 16.38
CA TRP A 154 -21.46 -4.97 17.32
C TRP A 154 -22.83 -4.54 16.75
N ILE A 155 -23.32 -5.23 15.70
CA ILE A 155 -24.68 -5.03 15.18
C ILE A 155 -25.46 -6.34 15.30
#